data_6bd2900bb1507e19e21ff543145d01d4
#
_entry.id   6bd2900bb1507e19e21ff543145d01d4
#
_cell.length_a   1.000
_cell.length_b   1.000
_cell.length_c   1.000
_cell.angle_alpha   90.00
_cell.angle_beta   90.00
_cell.angle_gamma   90.00
#
_symmetry.space_group_name_H-M   'P 1'
#
loop_
_entity.id
_entity.type
_entity.pdbx_description
1 polymer ?
#
loop_
_entity_poly.entity_id
_entity_poly.type
_entity_poly.pdbx_seq_one_letter_code
_entity_poly.pdbx_strand_id
1 'polypeptide(L)'
;EHELVDLITSSDKKEEVDAYKKVCATKSELERTELNKEKTGVFIGAYAINPVNGNKVPIWISDYVLSTYGTGAIMAVPAHDERDYEFAKKFGIDIIPVIEGGDITKEAYVGDGLHINSGFLDGLNKEDAINKMIAWLEENKLGTKKINYRLREWIFARQRYWGEPIPVVHLEDGRTIVLD
;
A
#
# COMPACT_ATOMS: atom_id res chain seq x y z
N GLU A 1 1.94 7.40 9.21
CA GLU A 1 2.39 6.43 10.22
C GLU A 1 3.82 5.92 9.96
N HIS A 2 4.28 5.89 8.70
CA HIS A 2 5.62 5.43 8.37
C HIS A 2 6.69 6.40 8.90
N GLU A 3 7.72 5.87 9.58
CA GLU A 3 8.78 6.66 10.24
C GLU A 3 9.57 7.56 9.28
N LEU A 4 9.73 7.15 8.02
CA LEU A 4 10.41 7.96 7.00
C LEU A 4 9.69 9.28 6.68
N VAL A 5 8.40 9.40 6.92
CA VAL A 5 7.63 10.61 6.58
C VAL A 5 8.25 11.84 7.23
N ASP A 6 8.57 11.77 8.53
CA ASP A 6 9.16 12.89 9.26
C ASP A 6 10.59 13.24 8.81
N LEU A 7 11.30 12.24 8.26
CA LEU A 7 12.70 12.39 7.81
C LEU A 7 12.81 13.00 6.41
N ILE A 8 11.87 12.68 5.52
CA ILE A 8 11.96 13.05 4.09
C ILE A 8 10.96 14.13 3.67
N THR A 9 10.04 14.54 4.55
CA THR A 9 9.12 15.64 4.25
C THR A 9 9.90 16.95 4.08
N SER A 10 9.66 17.64 2.96
CA SER A 10 10.27 18.95 2.73
C SER A 10 9.77 19.98 3.74
N SER A 11 10.62 20.97 4.04
CA SER A 11 10.34 21.97 5.09
C SER A 11 9.08 22.80 4.81
N ASP A 12 8.79 23.07 3.54
CA ASP A 12 7.61 23.82 3.08
C ASP A 12 6.31 23.01 3.17
N LYS A 13 6.40 21.67 3.26
CA LYS A 13 5.24 20.76 3.38
C LYS A 13 4.99 20.28 4.80
N LYS A 14 5.87 20.57 5.73
CA LYS A 14 5.84 20.01 7.08
C LYS A 14 4.54 20.32 7.82
N GLU A 15 4.07 21.54 7.76
CA GLU A 15 2.84 21.97 8.45
C GLU A 15 1.61 21.23 7.90
N GLU A 16 1.50 21.13 6.57
CA GLU A 16 0.40 20.42 5.87
C GLU A 16 0.41 18.91 6.20
N VAL A 17 1.60 18.29 6.19
CA VAL A 17 1.79 16.88 6.53
C VAL A 17 1.44 16.61 8.00
N ASP A 18 1.90 17.45 8.93
CA ASP A 18 1.60 17.30 10.36
C ASP A 18 0.10 17.46 10.65
N ALA A 19 -0.58 18.39 9.97
CA ALA A 19 -2.02 18.55 10.08
C ALA A 19 -2.76 17.31 9.57
N TYR A 20 -2.36 16.78 8.42
CA TYR A 20 -2.95 15.58 7.85
C TYR A 20 -2.73 14.33 8.72
N LYS A 21 -1.54 14.16 9.28
CA LYS A 21 -1.24 13.06 10.24
C LYS A 21 -2.18 13.08 11.44
N LYS A 22 -2.47 14.27 12.00
CA LYS A 22 -3.42 14.42 13.11
C LYS A 22 -4.84 13.96 12.72
N VAL A 23 -5.29 14.33 11.52
CA VAL A 23 -6.61 13.89 11.01
C VAL A 23 -6.64 12.37 10.82
N CYS A 24 -5.59 11.78 10.25
CA CYS A 24 -5.52 10.32 10.06
C CYS A 24 -5.52 9.55 11.39
N ALA A 25 -4.86 10.08 12.42
CA ALA A 25 -4.79 9.46 13.74
C ALA A 25 -6.15 9.35 14.46
N THR A 26 -7.14 10.15 14.06
CA THR A 26 -8.50 10.07 14.62
C THR A 26 -9.38 9.02 13.95
N LYS A 27 -8.94 8.44 12.82
CA LYS A 27 -9.71 7.46 12.03
C LYS A 27 -9.37 6.04 12.44
N SER A 28 -10.37 5.20 12.55
CA SER A 28 -10.18 3.75 12.71
C SER A 28 -9.65 3.11 11.40
N GLU A 29 -9.05 1.94 11.51
CA GLU A 29 -8.56 1.19 10.34
C GLU A 29 -9.70 0.85 9.36
N LEU A 30 -10.90 0.54 9.88
CA LEU A 30 -12.08 0.28 9.06
C LEU A 30 -12.50 1.50 8.25
N GLU A 31 -12.57 2.67 8.87
CA GLU A 31 -12.89 3.94 8.18
C GLU A 31 -11.84 4.31 7.13
N ARG A 32 -10.60 3.92 7.31
CA ARG A 32 -9.49 4.17 6.38
C ARG A 32 -9.55 3.28 5.15
N THR A 33 -10.02 2.04 5.30
CA THR A 33 -10.02 1.02 4.23
C THR A 33 -11.32 0.94 3.43
N GLU A 34 -12.33 1.75 3.76
CA GLU A 34 -13.61 1.77 3.06
C GLU A 34 -13.43 2.19 1.58
N LEU A 35 -13.90 1.32 0.66
CA LEU A 35 -13.66 1.49 -0.78
C LEU A 35 -14.35 2.72 -1.36
N ASN A 36 -15.56 3.05 -0.91
CA ASN A 36 -16.38 4.15 -1.46
C ASN A 36 -16.08 5.52 -0.86
N LYS A 37 -15.01 5.63 -0.08
CA LYS A 37 -14.64 6.88 0.56
C LYS A 37 -13.85 7.78 -0.39
N GLU A 38 -14.10 9.06 -0.34
CA GLU A 38 -13.29 10.06 -1.03
C GLU A 38 -11.83 9.94 -0.64
N LYS A 39 -10.94 9.78 -1.63
CA LYS A 39 -9.50 9.65 -1.39
C LYS A 39 -8.92 10.95 -0.86
N THR A 40 -8.15 10.85 0.21
CA THR A 40 -7.43 11.98 0.81
C THR A 40 -5.94 11.70 0.88
N GLY A 41 -5.13 12.73 0.81
CA GLY A 41 -3.68 12.60 0.88
C GLY A 41 -2.97 13.93 0.75
N VAL A 42 -1.68 13.94 1.06
CA VAL A 42 -0.80 15.10 0.98
C VAL A 42 0.51 14.72 0.32
N PHE A 43 0.94 15.52 -0.64
CA PHE A 43 2.29 15.42 -1.22
C PHE A 43 3.31 15.90 -0.21
N ILE A 44 4.32 15.09 0.09
CA ILE A 44 5.31 15.42 1.13
C ILE A 44 6.48 16.29 0.64
N GLY A 45 6.46 16.69 -0.64
CA GLY A 45 7.54 17.50 -1.22
C GLY A 45 8.79 16.71 -1.61
N ALA A 46 8.76 15.37 -1.52
CA ALA A 46 9.88 14.50 -1.84
C ALA A 46 9.53 13.52 -2.96
N TYR A 47 10.57 12.97 -3.58
CA TYR A 47 10.47 11.98 -4.65
C TYR A 47 11.35 10.78 -4.35
N ALA A 48 10.89 9.60 -4.71
CA ALA A 48 11.72 8.41 -4.79
C ALA A 48 12.25 8.24 -6.22
N ILE A 49 13.36 7.55 -6.36
CA ILE A 49 13.89 7.15 -7.67
C ILE A 49 13.48 5.71 -7.94
N ASN A 50 12.76 5.49 -9.02
CA ASN A 50 12.48 4.14 -9.48
C ASN A 50 13.79 3.51 -9.99
N PRO A 51 14.32 2.47 -9.35
CA PRO A 51 15.63 1.93 -9.70
C PRO A 51 15.66 1.27 -11.09
N VAL A 52 14.50 0.91 -11.63
CA VAL A 52 14.40 0.21 -12.92
C VAL A 52 14.58 1.15 -14.10
N ASN A 53 14.07 2.36 -14.02
CA ASN A 53 14.07 3.32 -15.13
C ASN A 53 14.68 4.68 -14.79
N GLY A 54 15.08 4.91 -13.53
CA GLY A 54 15.65 6.16 -13.05
C GLY A 54 14.65 7.32 -12.88
N ASN A 55 13.38 7.10 -13.14
CA ASN A 55 12.37 8.15 -13.05
C ASN A 55 12.08 8.54 -11.60
N LYS A 56 11.80 9.81 -11.40
CA LYS A 56 11.32 10.31 -10.10
C LYS A 56 9.83 10.00 -9.96
N VAL A 57 9.45 9.39 -8.84
CA VAL A 57 8.07 9.15 -8.45
C VAL A 57 7.72 9.99 -7.22
N PRO A 58 6.61 10.75 -7.21
CA PRO A 58 6.26 11.60 -6.09
C PRO A 58 5.84 10.76 -4.88
N ILE A 59 6.23 11.20 -3.70
CA ILE A 59 5.87 10.53 -2.45
C ILE A 59 4.70 11.26 -1.80
N TRP A 60 3.62 10.52 -1.57
CA TRP A 60 2.40 11.00 -0.95
C TRP A 60 2.14 10.25 0.35
N ILE A 61 1.46 10.87 1.28
CA ILE A 61 0.83 10.20 2.40
C ILE A 61 -0.67 10.15 2.18
N SER A 62 -1.28 9.02 2.50
CA SER A 62 -2.72 8.82 2.36
C SER A 62 -3.26 7.92 3.47
N ASP A 63 -4.51 8.13 3.85
CA ASP A 63 -5.15 7.40 4.94
C ASP A 63 -5.47 5.93 4.60
N TYR A 64 -5.60 5.58 3.32
CA TYR A 64 -5.83 4.18 2.93
C TYR A 64 -4.56 3.33 2.87
N VAL A 65 -3.38 3.92 2.99
CA VAL A 65 -2.10 3.20 3.09
C VAL A 65 -1.82 2.89 4.54
N LEU A 66 -1.90 1.60 4.91
CA LEU A 66 -1.76 1.15 6.28
C LEU A 66 -0.31 0.78 6.59
N SER A 67 0.19 1.18 7.75
CA SER A 67 1.52 0.81 8.26
C SER A 67 1.65 -0.68 8.58
N THR A 68 0.51 -1.36 8.81
CA THR A 68 0.44 -2.80 9.09
C THR A 68 0.54 -3.68 7.86
N TYR A 69 0.47 -3.09 6.66
CA TYR A 69 0.57 -3.82 5.40
C TYR A 69 1.97 -3.71 4.79
N GLY A 70 2.66 -4.84 4.69
CA GLY A 70 4.02 -4.91 4.15
C GLY A 70 5.02 -4.12 4.98
N THR A 71 5.67 -3.13 4.36
CA THR A 71 6.60 -2.20 5.01
C THR A 71 5.92 -0.89 5.45
N GLY A 72 4.63 -0.73 5.18
CA GLY A 72 3.93 0.54 5.37
C GLY A 72 4.17 1.57 4.27
N ALA A 73 4.96 1.21 3.25
CA ALA A 73 5.17 1.98 2.05
C ALA A 73 4.82 1.13 0.82
N ILE A 74 4.05 1.67 -0.11
CA ILE A 74 3.64 0.99 -1.34
C ILE A 74 4.09 1.80 -2.57
N MET A 75 4.35 1.10 -3.67
CA MET A 75 4.40 1.71 -4.99
C MET A 75 3.01 1.60 -5.59
N ALA A 76 2.35 2.74 -5.78
CA ALA A 76 1.01 2.79 -6.37
C ALA A 76 1.04 2.40 -7.85
N VAL A 77 -0.04 1.79 -8.31
CA VAL A 77 -0.23 1.37 -9.71
C VAL A 77 -1.55 1.91 -10.25
N PRO A 78 -1.67 3.22 -10.50
CA PRO A 78 -2.93 3.87 -10.82
C PRO A 78 -3.69 3.28 -12.01
N ALA A 79 -2.99 2.78 -13.03
CA ALA A 79 -3.64 2.20 -14.19
C ALA A 79 -4.33 0.84 -13.92
N HIS A 80 -3.94 0.14 -12.83
CA HIS A 80 -4.34 -1.25 -12.58
C HIS A 80 -4.81 -1.54 -11.15
N ASP A 81 -5.04 -0.48 -10.36
CA ASP A 81 -5.66 -0.56 -9.04
C ASP A 81 -6.70 0.57 -8.92
N GLU A 82 -7.95 0.23 -8.56
CA GLU A 82 -9.06 1.18 -8.51
C GLU A 82 -8.84 2.29 -7.48
N ARG A 83 -8.25 1.98 -6.33
CA ARG A 83 -7.99 2.97 -5.26
C ARG A 83 -6.91 3.95 -5.70
N ASP A 84 -5.84 3.44 -6.28
CA ASP A 84 -4.74 4.25 -6.79
C ASP A 84 -5.19 5.09 -7.99
N TYR A 85 -6.07 4.56 -8.83
CA TYR A 85 -6.67 5.28 -9.95
C TYR A 85 -7.48 6.49 -9.48
N GLU A 86 -8.39 6.29 -8.54
CA GLU A 86 -9.19 7.37 -7.96
C GLU A 86 -8.31 8.43 -7.29
N PHE A 87 -7.27 7.99 -6.59
CA PHE A 87 -6.29 8.88 -5.97
C PHE A 87 -5.56 9.70 -7.02
N ALA A 88 -5.02 9.05 -8.05
CA ALA A 88 -4.28 9.72 -9.12
C ALA A 88 -5.15 10.71 -9.90
N LYS A 89 -6.40 10.36 -10.21
CA LYS A 89 -7.37 11.27 -10.85
C LYS A 89 -7.63 12.50 -9.99
N LYS A 90 -7.82 12.31 -8.68
CA LYS A 90 -8.10 13.42 -7.77
C LYS A 90 -6.95 14.40 -7.65
N PHE A 91 -5.72 13.88 -7.58
CA PHE A 91 -4.53 14.70 -7.34
C PHE A 91 -3.74 15.05 -8.61
N GLY A 92 -4.26 14.69 -9.79
CA GLY A 92 -3.64 15.02 -11.07
C GLY A 92 -2.29 14.31 -11.27
N ILE A 93 -2.15 13.10 -10.76
CA ILE A 93 -0.96 12.25 -10.94
C ILE A 93 -1.10 11.49 -12.25
N ASP A 94 -0.01 11.36 -13.00
CA ASP A 94 0.00 10.63 -14.27
C ASP A 94 -0.40 9.17 -14.09
N ILE A 95 -1.27 8.69 -14.98
CA ILE A 95 -1.72 7.31 -15.03
C ILE A 95 -1.13 6.65 -16.28
N ILE A 96 -0.18 5.76 -16.07
CA ILE A 96 0.57 5.09 -17.14
C ILE A 96 0.13 3.62 -17.22
N PRO A 97 -0.48 3.16 -18.34
CA PRO A 97 -0.84 1.76 -18.48
C PRO A 97 0.42 0.92 -18.64
N VAL A 98 0.52 -0.15 -17.86
CA VAL A 98 1.63 -1.11 -17.91
C VAL A 98 1.19 -2.53 -18.26
N ILE A 99 -0.13 -2.73 -18.41
CA ILE A 99 -0.74 -3.96 -18.94
C ILE A 99 -1.63 -3.57 -20.12
N GLU A 100 -1.53 -4.31 -21.19
CA GLU A 100 -2.35 -4.13 -22.38
C GLU A 100 -3.81 -4.49 -22.09
N GLY A 101 -4.74 -3.61 -22.46
CA GLY A 101 -6.19 -3.82 -22.34
C GLY A 101 -6.90 -2.69 -21.60
N GLY A 102 -8.22 -2.71 -21.70
CA GLY A 102 -9.09 -1.71 -21.07
C GLY A 102 -8.96 -0.29 -21.64
N ASP A 103 -9.71 0.62 -21.03
CA ASP A 103 -9.67 2.05 -21.34
C ASP A 103 -9.40 2.85 -20.07
N ILE A 104 -8.13 3.07 -19.79
CA ILE A 104 -7.67 3.78 -18.58
C ILE A 104 -8.12 5.26 -18.52
N THR A 105 -8.73 5.79 -19.55
CA THR A 105 -9.33 7.14 -19.49
C THR A 105 -10.63 7.15 -18.68
N LYS A 106 -11.29 5.99 -18.55
CA LYS A 106 -12.56 5.80 -17.85
C LYS A 106 -12.37 5.20 -16.45
N GLU A 107 -11.59 4.13 -16.36
CA GLU A 107 -11.41 3.36 -15.13
C GLU A 107 -10.07 2.63 -15.10
N ALA A 108 -9.66 2.12 -13.94
CA ALA A 108 -8.50 1.24 -13.84
C ALA A 108 -8.78 -0.09 -14.54
N TYR A 109 -7.78 -0.59 -15.27
CA TYR A 109 -7.88 -1.92 -15.89
C TYR A 109 -7.27 -2.98 -14.97
N VAL A 110 -8.10 -3.79 -14.35
CA VAL A 110 -7.67 -4.86 -13.42
C VAL A 110 -7.60 -6.25 -14.07
N GLY A 111 -7.76 -6.33 -15.39
CA GLY A 111 -7.67 -7.57 -16.16
C GLY A 111 -6.24 -8.05 -16.40
N ASP A 112 -6.14 -9.22 -17.05
CA ASP A 112 -4.86 -9.77 -17.50
C ASP A 112 -4.51 -9.24 -18.90
N GLY A 113 -3.22 -9.17 -19.20
CA GLY A 113 -2.69 -8.74 -20.49
C GLY A 113 -1.17 -8.84 -20.53
N LEU A 114 -0.58 -8.49 -21.67
CA LEU A 114 0.86 -8.41 -21.81
C LEU A 114 1.37 -7.08 -21.24
N HIS A 115 2.59 -7.07 -20.75
CA HIS A 115 3.23 -5.85 -20.24
C HIS A 115 3.52 -4.90 -21.40
N ILE A 116 3.25 -3.62 -21.17
CA ILE A 116 3.56 -2.49 -22.09
C ILE A 116 4.17 -1.35 -21.26
N ASN A 117 4.88 -0.43 -21.88
CA ASN A 117 5.53 0.70 -21.22
C ASN A 117 6.40 0.30 -20.00
N SER A 118 6.89 -0.92 -20.00
CA SER A 118 7.61 -1.56 -18.89
C SER A 118 9.04 -1.96 -19.27
N GLY A 119 9.56 -1.45 -20.39
CA GLY A 119 10.92 -1.65 -20.87
C GLY A 119 11.25 -3.11 -21.12
N PHE A 120 12.19 -3.68 -20.37
CA PHE A 120 12.60 -5.08 -20.57
C PHE A 120 11.52 -6.13 -20.22
N LEU A 121 10.39 -5.70 -19.68
CA LEU A 121 9.25 -6.57 -19.38
C LEU A 121 8.19 -6.53 -20.49
N ASP A 122 8.29 -5.62 -21.45
CA ASP A 122 7.29 -5.49 -22.51
C ASP A 122 7.08 -6.80 -23.27
N GLY A 123 5.83 -7.11 -23.57
CA GLY A 123 5.41 -8.33 -24.23
C GLY A 123 5.38 -9.59 -23.38
N LEU A 124 5.76 -9.52 -22.11
CA LEU A 124 5.69 -10.65 -21.18
C LEU A 124 4.30 -10.73 -20.52
N ASN A 125 3.88 -11.95 -20.23
CA ASN A 125 2.75 -12.17 -19.34
C ASN A 125 3.15 -11.90 -17.88
N LYS A 126 2.17 -11.89 -16.97
CA LYS A 126 2.35 -11.56 -15.56
C LYS A 126 3.39 -12.44 -14.85
N GLU A 127 3.35 -13.75 -15.07
CA GLU A 127 4.25 -14.70 -14.38
C GLU A 127 5.71 -14.50 -14.84
N ASP A 128 5.93 -14.44 -16.13
CA ASP A 128 7.26 -14.22 -16.71
C ASP A 128 7.84 -12.86 -16.33
N ALA A 129 7.00 -11.82 -16.32
CA ALA A 129 7.41 -10.49 -15.92
C ALA A 129 7.82 -10.43 -14.43
N ILE A 130 7.06 -11.07 -13.53
CA ILE A 130 7.40 -11.16 -12.11
C ILE A 130 8.74 -11.88 -11.93
N ASN A 131 8.93 -13.02 -12.57
CA ASN A 131 10.15 -13.79 -12.44
C ASN A 131 11.36 -13.01 -12.98
N LYS A 132 11.22 -12.35 -14.12
CA LYS A 132 12.27 -11.53 -14.73
C LYS A 132 12.61 -10.30 -13.89
N MET A 133 11.61 -9.63 -13.31
CA MET A 133 11.84 -8.50 -12.41
C MET A 133 12.57 -8.93 -11.14
N ILE A 134 12.17 -10.06 -10.53
CA ILE A 134 12.84 -10.59 -9.34
C ILE A 134 14.31 -10.90 -9.65
N ALA A 135 14.59 -11.58 -10.77
CA ALA A 135 15.96 -11.88 -11.18
C ALA A 135 16.78 -10.60 -11.35
N TRP A 136 16.22 -9.58 -12.01
CA TRP A 136 16.85 -8.29 -12.19
C TRP A 136 17.17 -7.59 -10.86
N LEU A 137 16.23 -7.62 -9.90
CA LEU A 137 16.43 -7.04 -8.56
C LEU A 137 17.55 -7.75 -7.79
N GLU A 138 17.64 -9.07 -7.90
CA GLU A 138 18.67 -9.88 -7.25
C GLU A 138 20.06 -9.63 -7.87
N GLU A 139 20.16 -9.60 -9.21
CA GLU A 139 21.40 -9.29 -9.94
C GLU A 139 21.94 -7.89 -9.58
N ASN A 140 21.04 -6.91 -9.45
CA ASN A 140 21.42 -5.56 -9.08
C ASN A 140 21.55 -5.33 -7.57
N LYS A 141 21.37 -6.37 -6.75
CA LYS A 141 21.44 -6.31 -5.27
C LYS A 141 20.48 -5.31 -4.64
N LEU A 142 19.32 -5.11 -5.27
CA LEU A 142 18.27 -4.19 -4.84
C LEU A 142 17.16 -4.89 -4.05
N GLY A 143 17.09 -6.22 -4.11
CA GLY A 143 16.09 -7.00 -3.43
C GLY A 143 16.35 -8.50 -3.53
N THR A 144 15.56 -9.28 -2.83
CA THR A 144 15.58 -10.75 -2.86
C THR A 144 14.16 -11.29 -2.93
N LYS A 145 14.00 -12.44 -3.59
CA LYS A 145 12.70 -13.13 -3.63
C LYS A 145 12.28 -13.53 -2.22
N LYS A 146 11.07 -13.12 -1.83
CA LYS A 146 10.46 -13.51 -0.56
C LYS A 146 9.11 -14.17 -0.81
N ILE A 147 8.90 -15.33 -0.21
CA ILE A 147 7.61 -16.03 -0.26
C ILE A 147 6.87 -15.73 1.04
N ASN A 148 5.76 -15.02 0.95
CA ASN A 148 4.88 -14.77 2.07
C ASN A 148 3.64 -15.65 1.94
N TYR A 149 3.38 -16.46 2.96
CA TYR A 149 2.15 -17.25 3.00
C TYR A 149 1.03 -16.40 3.56
N ARG A 150 -0.07 -16.28 2.83
CA ARG A 150 -1.28 -15.60 3.29
C ARG A 150 -2.07 -16.56 4.18
N LEU A 151 -1.58 -16.79 5.38
CA LEU A 151 -2.31 -17.53 6.40
C LEU A 151 -3.29 -16.56 7.06
N ARG A 152 -4.57 -16.95 7.07
CA ARG A 152 -5.51 -16.29 7.98
C ARG A 152 -5.16 -16.76 9.37
N GLU A 153 -4.93 -15.82 10.27
CA GLU A 153 -4.80 -16.16 11.67
C GLU A 153 -6.05 -16.93 12.11
N TRP A 154 -5.84 -18.11 12.67
CA TRP A 154 -6.90 -18.88 13.25
C TRP A 154 -7.27 -18.21 14.55
N ILE A 155 -8.36 -17.47 14.57
CA ILE A 155 -8.88 -16.86 15.80
C ILE A 155 -9.65 -17.95 16.54
N PHE A 156 -9.03 -18.54 17.54
CA PHE A 156 -9.64 -19.57 18.40
C PHE A 156 -10.86 -19.06 19.16
N ALA A 157 -10.84 -17.81 19.58
CA ALA A 157 -11.89 -17.17 20.37
C ALA A 157 -12.71 -16.20 19.51
N ARG A 158 -13.53 -16.71 18.61
CA ARG A 158 -14.53 -15.91 17.90
C ARG A 158 -15.85 -15.90 18.66
N GLN A 159 -16.00 -15.55 19.88
CA GLN A 159 -17.31 -15.43 20.57
C GLN A 159 -18.39 -16.43 20.06
N ARG A 160 -17.96 -17.65 19.71
CA ARG A 160 -18.83 -18.72 19.24
C ARG A 160 -19.02 -19.72 20.35
N TYR A 161 -20.16 -20.37 20.37
CA TYR A 161 -20.54 -21.35 21.38
C TYR A 161 -19.51 -22.50 21.60
N TRP A 162 -18.68 -22.80 20.60
CA TRP A 162 -17.63 -23.83 20.64
C TRP A 162 -16.20 -23.25 20.56
N GLY A 163 -16.02 -21.97 20.78
CA GLY A 163 -14.67 -21.41 20.83
C GLY A 163 -13.98 -21.81 22.12
N GLU A 164 -12.68 -22.11 22.08
CA GLU A 164 -11.89 -22.16 23.30
C GLU A 164 -11.75 -20.73 23.84
N PRO A 165 -12.25 -20.43 25.03
CA PRO A 165 -12.06 -19.10 25.59
C PRO A 165 -10.59 -18.90 25.93
N ILE A 166 -10.08 -17.73 25.64
CA ILE A 166 -8.76 -17.32 26.14
C ILE A 166 -8.93 -17.12 27.66
N PRO A 167 -8.21 -17.84 28.53
CA PRO A 167 -8.41 -17.81 29.96
C PRO A 167 -7.78 -16.54 30.57
N VAL A 168 -8.34 -15.40 30.24
CA VAL A 168 -7.88 -14.10 30.76
C VAL A 168 -9.07 -13.29 31.28
N VAL A 169 -8.82 -12.50 32.30
CA VAL A 169 -9.76 -11.51 32.82
C VAL A 169 -9.16 -10.12 32.68
N HIS A 170 -9.89 -9.22 32.07
CA HIS A 170 -9.56 -7.81 32.04
C HIS A 170 -10.15 -7.12 33.26
N LEU A 171 -9.31 -6.50 34.07
CA LEU A 171 -9.72 -5.74 35.24
C LEU A 171 -10.09 -4.31 34.84
N GLU A 172 -10.93 -3.67 35.69
CA GLU A 172 -11.33 -2.26 35.49
C GLU A 172 -10.14 -1.27 35.49
N ASP A 173 -9.03 -1.64 36.13
CA ASP A 173 -7.79 -0.85 36.16
C ASP A 173 -6.89 -1.05 34.93
N GLY A 174 -7.37 -1.78 33.90
CA GLY A 174 -6.67 -2.02 32.63
C GLY A 174 -5.68 -3.19 32.66
N ARG A 175 -5.50 -3.89 33.78
CA ARG A 175 -4.64 -5.09 33.86
C ARG A 175 -5.36 -6.29 33.29
N THR A 176 -4.59 -7.20 32.71
CA THR A 176 -5.06 -8.51 32.24
C THR A 176 -4.43 -9.60 33.11
N ILE A 177 -5.26 -10.48 33.69
CA ILE A 177 -4.83 -11.61 34.50
C ILE A 177 -5.14 -12.89 33.74
N VAL A 178 -4.17 -13.80 33.66
CA VAL A 178 -4.35 -15.16 33.12
C VAL A 178 -4.99 -15.99 34.26
N LEU A 179 -6.02 -16.75 33.91
CA LEU A 179 -6.65 -17.71 34.83
C LEU A 179 -5.89 -19.05 34.73
N ASP A 180 -5.60 -19.66 35.85
CA ASP A 180 -4.98 -20.99 35.93
C ASP A 180 -6.01 -22.10 35.60
#